data_d01efbc560856145632c7ae9138d9113
#
_entry.id   d01efbc560856145632c7ae9138d9113
#
_cell.length_a   1.000
_cell.length_b   1.000
_cell.length_c   1.000
_cell.angle_alpha   90.00
_cell.angle_beta   90.00
_cell.angle_gamma   90.00
#
_symmetry.space_group_name_H-M   'P 1'
#
loop_
_entity.id
_entity.type
_entity.pdbx_description
1 polymer ?
#
loop_
_entity_poly.entity_id
_entity_poly.type
_entity_poly.pdbx_seq_one_letter_code
_entity_poly.pdbx_strand_id
1 'polypeptide(L)'
;MLISPAWAQAPLAESGESFPPVPKASELLRGPLEEVGQAVASINPSHWRASGEVKVATQQNVDSIQKDLSATLPGLLAQADHAPSSVAAVFPVYRNIDALYDVLLRITQTASTSAPATEVSRLSSALEHLENGRTHLAETILATSKNTESRLASLQAAVQKAAAQAAPPKTVVVDNGPAKATVRHKKKASATSNNNPSTQQSAQPQQP
;
A
#
# COMPACT_ATOMS: atom_id res chain seq x y z
N MET A 1 -7.18 -9.77 59.83
CA MET A 1 -6.88 -8.50 59.17
C MET A 1 -6.02 -8.81 57.95
N LEU A 2 -6.66 -8.83 56.77
CA LEU A 2 -6.01 -9.11 55.48
C LEU A 2 -5.84 -7.77 54.76
N ILE A 3 -4.58 -7.37 54.55
CA ILE A 3 -4.22 -6.13 53.84
C ILE A 3 -4.01 -6.50 52.34
N SER A 4 -4.95 -6.09 51.48
CA SER A 4 -4.79 -6.20 50.03
C SER A 4 -3.91 -5.05 49.51
N PRO A 5 -2.89 -5.33 48.67
CA PRO A 5 -2.15 -4.26 48.02
C PRO A 5 -2.97 -3.74 46.81
N ALA A 6 -3.33 -2.45 46.89
CA ALA A 6 -3.91 -1.72 45.75
C ALA A 6 -2.80 -1.46 44.72
N TRP A 7 -2.89 -2.11 43.60
CA TRP A 7 -2.07 -1.78 42.41
C TRP A 7 -2.63 -0.50 41.79
N ALA A 8 -1.93 0.60 41.97
CA ALA A 8 -2.22 1.84 41.29
C ALA A 8 -1.93 1.65 39.77
N GLN A 9 -2.98 1.51 39.01
CA GLN A 9 -2.91 1.65 37.56
C GLN A 9 -2.67 3.13 37.25
N ALA A 10 -1.45 3.48 36.84
CA ALA A 10 -1.17 4.77 36.24
C ALA A 10 -1.92 4.84 34.90
N PRO A 11 -2.68 5.91 34.62
CA PRO A 11 -3.26 6.09 33.32
C PRO A 11 -2.12 6.27 32.31
N LEU A 12 -2.03 5.38 31.33
CA LEU A 12 -1.25 5.60 30.12
C LEU A 12 -1.84 6.83 29.45
N ALA A 13 -1.17 7.97 29.58
CA ALA A 13 -1.47 9.16 28.80
C ALA A 13 -1.30 8.77 27.32
N GLU A 14 -2.40 8.49 26.64
CA GLU A 14 -2.48 8.44 25.20
C GLU A 14 -2.15 9.84 24.68
N SER A 15 -0.87 10.10 24.46
CA SER A 15 -0.42 11.17 23.58
C SER A 15 -0.74 10.72 22.15
N GLY A 16 -2.02 10.60 21.85
CA GLY A 16 -2.50 10.36 20.50
C GLY A 16 -2.23 11.60 19.69
N GLU A 17 -1.11 11.65 18.97
CA GLU A 17 -0.99 12.56 17.83
C GLU A 17 -2.15 12.23 16.88
N SER A 18 -3.18 13.08 16.96
CA SER A 18 -4.35 13.01 16.10
C SER A 18 -3.92 13.47 14.72
N PHE A 19 -3.46 12.53 13.90
CA PHE A 19 -3.21 12.81 12.48
C PHE A 19 -4.55 13.17 11.82
N PRO A 20 -4.56 14.16 10.93
CA PRO A 20 -5.77 14.49 10.19
C PRO A 20 -6.26 13.24 9.43
N PRO A 21 -7.57 13.03 9.38
CA PRO A 21 -8.13 11.88 8.67
C PRO A 21 -7.71 11.92 7.19
N VAL A 22 -7.26 10.80 6.66
CA VAL A 22 -6.93 10.67 5.24
C VAL A 22 -8.23 10.77 4.44
N PRO A 23 -8.32 11.66 3.43
CA PRO A 23 -9.52 11.79 2.63
C PRO A 23 -9.79 10.50 1.85
N LYS A 24 -11.06 10.20 1.63
CA LYS A 24 -11.47 9.04 0.83
C LYS A 24 -11.19 9.27 -0.65
N ALA A 25 -10.77 8.23 -1.35
CA ALA A 25 -10.52 8.31 -2.79
C ALA A 25 -11.79 8.70 -3.57
N SER A 26 -12.96 8.20 -3.18
CA SER A 26 -14.24 8.56 -3.78
C SER A 26 -14.60 10.04 -3.60
N GLU A 27 -14.21 10.66 -2.49
CA GLU A 27 -14.46 12.08 -2.24
C GLU A 27 -13.57 12.97 -3.13
N LEU A 28 -12.29 12.61 -3.25
CA LEU A 28 -11.32 13.33 -4.10
C LEU A 28 -11.68 13.26 -5.58
N LEU A 29 -12.19 12.12 -6.04
CA LEU A 29 -12.40 11.84 -7.46
C LEU A 29 -13.84 12.08 -7.93
N ARG A 30 -14.80 12.32 -7.04
CA ARG A 30 -16.22 12.48 -7.40
C ARG A 30 -16.42 13.51 -8.50
N GLY A 31 -15.97 14.75 -8.29
CA GLY A 31 -16.12 15.83 -9.27
C GLY A 31 -15.45 15.52 -10.61
N PRO A 32 -14.15 15.20 -10.62
CA PRO A 32 -13.45 14.82 -11.84
C PRO A 32 -14.10 13.69 -12.64
N LEU A 33 -14.55 12.62 -11.97
CA LEU A 33 -15.19 11.48 -12.64
C LEU A 33 -16.58 11.82 -13.19
N GLU A 34 -17.34 12.64 -12.48
CA GLU A 34 -18.63 13.13 -12.95
C GLU A 34 -18.47 13.98 -14.21
N GLU A 35 -17.48 14.87 -14.25
CA GLU A 35 -17.19 15.68 -15.44
C GLU A 35 -16.71 14.85 -16.63
N VAL A 36 -15.84 13.85 -16.40
CA VAL A 36 -15.47 12.90 -17.46
C VAL A 36 -16.70 12.19 -18.00
N GLY A 37 -17.57 11.68 -17.12
CA GLY A 37 -18.81 11.02 -17.53
C GLY A 37 -19.71 11.92 -18.38
N GLN A 38 -19.90 13.18 -17.99
CA GLN A 38 -20.70 14.16 -18.72
C GLN A 38 -20.07 14.51 -20.07
N ALA A 39 -18.75 14.75 -20.10
CA ALA A 39 -18.03 15.08 -21.31
C ALA A 39 -18.15 13.95 -22.34
N VAL A 40 -17.86 12.70 -21.93
CA VAL A 40 -17.91 11.52 -22.79
C VAL A 40 -19.33 11.20 -23.23
N ALA A 41 -20.36 11.40 -22.41
CA ALA A 41 -21.76 11.24 -22.81
C ALA A 41 -22.25 12.30 -23.80
N SER A 42 -21.59 13.47 -23.84
CA SER A 42 -22.00 14.60 -24.68
C SER A 42 -21.37 14.62 -26.09
N ILE A 43 -20.36 13.79 -26.36
CA ILE A 43 -19.67 13.76 -27.65
C ILE A 43 -20.29 12.73 -28.59
N ASN A 44 -20.20 13.02 -29.88
CA ASN A 44 -20.65 12.11 -30.93
C ASN A 44 -19.60 11.96 -32.04
N PRO A 45 -18.68 10.98 -31.92
CA PRO A 45 -17.61 10.78 -32.89
C PRO A 45 -18.07 10.54 -34.32
N SER A 46 -19.31 10.05 -34.51
CA SER A 46 -19.84 9.81 -35.86
C SER A 46 -19.98 11.08 -36.68
N HIS A 47 -20.16 12.24 -36.04
CA HIS A 47 -20.31 13.54 -36.70
C HIS A 47 -18.96 14.29 -36.88
N TRP A 48 -17.86 13.75 -36.36
CA TRP A 48 -16.55 14.39 -36.48
C TRP A 48 -16.02 14.38 -37.90
N ARG A 49 -15.19 15.33 -38.23
CA ARG A 49 -14.52 15.45 -39.55
C ARG A 49 -13.28 14.55 -39.61
N ALA A 50 -13.47 13.25 -39.40
CA ALA A 50 -12.41 12.24 -39.36
C ALA A 50 -12.73 11.07 -40.31
N SER A 51 -11.73 10.24 -40.60
CA SER A 51 -11.95 8.99 -41.34
C SER A 51 -12.86 8.03 -40.54
N GLY A 52 -13.50 7.10 -41.23
CA GLY A 52 -14.36 6.10 -40.60
C GLY A 52 -13.64 5.26 -39.55
N GLU A 53 -12.40 4.91 -39.83
CA GLU A 53 -11.54 4.16 -38.87
C GLU A 53 -11.28 4.94 -37.59
N VAL A 54 -10.94 6.24 -37.67
CA VAL A 54 -10.72 7.11 -36.51
C VAL A 54 -12.01 7.26 -35.71
N LYS A 55 -13.16 7.40 -36.36
CA LYS A 55 -14.47 7.48 -35.67
C LYS A 55 -14.75 6.21 -34.86
N VAL A 56 -14.54 5.03 -35.48
CA VAL A 56 -14.74 3.72 -34.81
C VAL A 56 -13.78 3.58 -33.62
N ALA A 57 -12.50 3.86 -33.80
CA ALA A 57 -11.51 3.79 -32.73
C ALA A 57 -11.84 4.76 -31.57
N THR A 58 -12.31 5.97 -31.90
CA THR A 58 -12.72 6.93 -30.88
C THR A 58 -13.96 6.46 -30.12
N GLN A 59 -14.96 5.88 -30.83
CA GLN A 59 -16.14 5.31 -30.18
C GLN A 59 -15.77 4.17 -29.22
N GLN A 60 -14.86 3.28 -29.61
CA GLN A 60 -14.35 2.22 -28.73
C GLN A 60 -13.68 2.78 -27.47
N ASN A 61 -12.92 3.87 -27.59
CA ASN A 61 -12.35 4.55 -26.43
C ASN A 61 -13.44 5.15 -25.52
N VAL A 62 -14.48 5.76 -26.10
CA VAL A 62 -15.66 6.26 -25.37
C VAL A 62 -16.33 5.14 -24.58
N ASP A 63 -16.62 4.02 -25.26
CA ASP A 63 -17.25 2.85 -24.64
C ASP A 63 -16.40 2.25 -23.52
N SER A 64 -15.08 2.26 -23.69
CA SER A 64 -14.13 1.81 -22.66
C SER A 64 -14.21 2.69 -21.41
N ILE A 65 -14.20 4.02 -21.57
CA ILE A 65 -14.36 4.97 -20.44
C ILE A 65 -15.69 4.75 -19.73
N GLN A 66 -16.80 4.65 -20.47
CA GLN A 66 -18.12 4.45 -19.88
C GLN A 66 -18.21 3.14 -19.08
N LYS A 67 -17.62 2.06 -19.61
CA LYS A 67 -17.53 0.78 -18.91
C LYS A 67 -16.72 0.90 -17.64
N ASP A 68 -15.61 1.61 -17.69
CA ASP A 68 -14.71 1.78 -16.55
C ASP A 68 -15.39 2.58 -15.43
N LEU A 69 -16.03 3.70 -15.77
CA LEU A 69 -16.80 4.54 -14.84
C LEU A 69 -17.97 3.79 -14.18
N SER A 70 -18.64 2.88 -14.93
CA SER A 70 -19.85 2.20 -14.44
C SER A 70 -19.60 0.86 -13.77
N ALA A 71 -18.51 0.15 -14.12
CA ALA A 71 -18.28 -1.22 -13.68
C ALA A 71 -16.99 -1.39 -12.86
N THR A 72 -15.86 -0.81 -13.28
CA THR A 72 -14.56 -1.06 -12.66
C THR A 72 -14.31 -0.14 -11.47
N LEU A 73 -14.41 1.16 -11.70
CA LEU A 73 -14.09 2.20 -10.73
C LEU A 73 -14.92 2.13 -9.44
N PRO A 74 -16.24 1.87 -9.46
CA PRO A 74 -17.02 1.82 -8.22
C PRO A 74 -16.51 0.78 -7.24
N GLY A 75 -16.10 -0.40 -7.74
CA GLY A 75 -15.52 -1.45 -6.90
C GLY A 75 -14.17 -1.08 -6.31
N LEU A 76 -13.29 -0.46 -7.11
CA LEU A 76 -11.99 0.00 -6.67
C LEU A 76 -12.09 1.13 -5.62
N LEU A 77 -12.97 2.09 -5.85
CA LEU A 77 -13.24 3.18 -4.91
C LEU A 77 -13.78 2.67 -3.59
N ALA A 78 -14.74 1.73 -3.61
CA ALA A 78 -15.26 1.12 -2.39
C ALA A 78 -14.16 0.42 -1.58
N GLN A 79 -13.25 -0.32 -2.24
CA GLN A 79 -12.11 -0.96 -1.56
C GLN A 79 -11.15 0.06 -0.95
N ALA A 80 -10.83 1.13 -1.68
CA ALA A 80 -9.95 2.19 -1.20
C ALA A 80 -10.57 2.94 -0.01
N ASP A 81 -11.87 3.22 -0.05
CA ASP A 81 -12.58 3.93 1.01
C ASP A 81 -12.73 3.13 2.31
N HIS A 82 -12.69 1.79 2.22
CA HIS A 82 -12.61 0.93 3.42
C HIS A 82 -11.26 1.00 4.14
N ALA A 83 -10.20 1.34 3.43
CA ALA A 83 -8.86 1.41 4.00
C ALA A 83 -8.06 2.61 3.43
N PRO A 84 -8.50 3.87 3.67
CA PRO A 84 -7.91 5.06 3.04
C PRO A 84 -6.44 5.30 3.41
N SER A 85 -6.00 4.76 4.54
CA SER A 85 -4.60 4.81 4.98
C SER A 85 -3.74 3.68 4.40
N SER A 86 -4.30 2.79 3.58
CA SER A 86 -3.58 1.70 2.96
C SER A 86 -3.18 2.06 1.53
N VAL A 87 -1.88 2.25 1.29
CA VAL A 87 -1.35 2.45 -0.07
C VAL A 87 -1.76 1.30 -1.00
N ALA A 88 -1.76 0.06 -0.51
CA ALA A 88 -2.14 -1.11 -1.29
C ALA A 88 -3.62 -1.09 -1.73
N ALA A 89 -4.50 -0.46 -0.95
CA ALA A 89 -5.93 -0.32 -1.29
C ALA A 89 -6.18 0.85 -2.25
N VAL A 90 -5.43 1.96 -2.11
CA VAL A 90 -5.63 3.18 -2.90
C VAL A 90 -4.90 3.14 -4.24
N PHE A 91 -3.74 2.50 -4.32
CA PHE A 91 -2.91 2.46 -5.53
C PHE A 91 -3.60 1.84 -6.77
N PRO A 92 -4.45 0.79 -6.67
CA PRO A 92 -5.23 0.31 -7.80
C PRO A 92 -6.17 1.37 -8.39
N VAL A 93 -6.76 2.25 -7.56
CA VAL A 93 -7.56 3.40 -8.03
C VAL A 93 -6.68 4.33 -8.84
N TYR A 94 -5.51 4.72 -8.30
CA TYR A 94 -4.58 5.61 -9.00
C TYR A 94 -4.20 5.05 -10.39
N ARG A 95 -3.86 3.76 -10.49
CA ARG A 95 -3.52 3.13 -11.77
C ARG A 95 -4.67 3.14 -12.77
N ASN A 96 -5.89 2.96 -12.29
CA ASN A 96 -7.07 2.99 -13.15
C ASN A 96 -7.35 4.42 -13.63
N ILE A 97 -7.24 5.43 -12.75
CA ILE A 97 -7.37 6.84 -13.12
C ILE A 97 -6.29 7.27 -14.13
N ASP A 98 -5.06 6.80 -13.97
CA ASP A 98 -3.96 7.06 -14.90
C ASP A 98 -4.26 6.49 -16.30
N ALA A 99 -4.74 5.25 -16.38
CA ALA A 99 -5.18 4.65 -17.64
C ALA A 99 -6.39 5.39 -18.26
N LEU A 100 -7.34 5.81 -17.43
CA LEU A 100 -8.50 6.60 -17.86
C LEU A 100 -8.06 7.95 -18.45
N TYR A 101 -7.09 8.61 -17.81
CA TYR A 101 -6.49 9.85 -18.29
C TYR A 101 -5.87 9.68 -19.69
N ASP A 102 -5.11 8.62 -19.90
CA ASP A 102 -4.46 8.35 -21.19
C ASP A 102 -5.49 8.13 -22.31
N VAL A 103 -6.58 7.44 -22.03
CA VAL A 103 -7.66 7.24 -23.00
C VAL A 103 -8.39 8.53 -23.29
N LEU A 104 -8.72 9.32 -22.27
CA LEU A 104 -9.38 10.63 -22.42
C LEU A 104 -8.50 11.62 -23.19
N LEU A 105 -7.20 11.65 -22.90
CA LEU A 105 -6.21 12.46 -23.61
C LEU A 105 -6.21 12.12 -25.11
N ARG A 106 -6.23 10.85 -25.48
CA ARG A 106 -6.27 10.39 -26.88
C ARG A 106 -7.55 10.84 -27.57
N ILE A 107 -8.69 10.74 -26.90
CA ILE A 107 -9.99 11.24 -27.43
C ILE A 107 -9.89 12.77 -27.64
N THR A 108 -9.38 13.50 -26.66
CA THR A 108 -9.25 14.97 -26.70
C THR A 108 -8.32 15.42 -27.85
N GLN A 109 -7.19 14.74 -28.05
CA GLN A 109 -6.27 15.01 -29.15
C GLN A 109 -6.94 14.77 -30.52
N THR A 110 -7.71 13.69 -30.67
CA THR A 110 -8.46 13.42 -31.89
C THR A 110 -9.56 14.47 -32.10
N ALA A 111 -10.27 14.86 -31.04
CA ALA A 111 -11.31 15.87 -31.08
C ALA A 111 -10.77 17.24 -31.51
N SER A 112 -9.57 17.62 -31.05
CA SER A 112 -8.99 18.94 -31.34
C SER A 112 -8.85 19.25 -32.83
N THR A 113 -8.73 18.20 -33.66
CA THR A 113 -8.57 18.33 -35.11
C THR A 113 -9.86 18.04 -35.91
N SER A 114 -10.84 17.40 -35.29
CA SER A 114 -11.98 16.83 -36.04
C SER A 114 -13.36 17.13 -35.46
N ALA A 115 -13.45 17.50 -34.19
CA ALA A 115 -14.71 17.72 -33.48
C ALA A 115 -15.18 19.20 -33.48
N PRO A 116 -16.46 19.47 -33.16
CA PRO A 116 -16.93 20.78 -32.86
C PRO A 116 -16.23 21.41 -31.66
N ALA A 117 -15.97 22.71 -31.67
CA ALA A 117 -15.26 23.44 -30.62
C ALA A 117 -15.88 23.24 -29.21
N THR A 118 -17.20 23.09 -29.13
CA THR A 118 -17.92 22.86 -27.88
C THR A 118 -17.59 21.50 -27.26
N GLU A 119 -17.42 20.47 -28.09
CA GLU A 119 -17.03 19.13 -27.63
C GLU A 119 -15.54 19.12 -27.19
N VAL A 120 -14.68 19.79 -27.97
CA VAL A 120 -13.25 19.97 -27.61
C VAL A 120 -13.12 20.66 -26.26
N SER A 121 -13.84 21.77 -26.04
CA SER A 121 -13.79 22.50 -24.77
C SER A 121 -14.20 21.64 -23.57
N ARG A 122 -15.29 20.88 -23.69
CA ARG A 122 -15.76 19.97 -22.63
C ARG A 122 -14.75 18.87 -22.31
N LEU A 123 -14.19 18.24 -23.35
CA LEU A 123 -13.17 17.20 -23.18
C LEU A 123 -11.90 17.77 -22.52
N SER A 124 -11.48 18.97 -22.92
CA SER A 124 -10.30 19.61 -22.34
C SER A 124 -10.52 19.98 -20.87
N SER A 125 -11.69 20.51 -20.50
CA SER A 125 -12.05 20.77 -19.11
C SER A 125 -12.08 19.49 -18.26
N ALA A 126 -12.71 18.44 -18.77
CA ALA A 126 -12.76 17.15 -18.07
C ALA A 126 -11.36 16.52 -17.90
N LEU A 127 -10.49 16.68 -18.91
CA LEU A 127 -9.11 16.19 -18.85
C LEU A 127 -8.30 16.95 -17.77
N GLU A 128 -8.45 18.29 -17.71
CA GLU A 128 -7.79 19.11 -16.69
C GLU A 128 -8.25 18.74 -15.27
N HIS A 129 -9.56 18.56 -15.06
CA HIS A 129 -10.07 18.19 -13.76
C HIS A 129 -9.66 16.77 -13.35
N LEU A 130 -9.60 15.84 -14.32
CA LEU A 130 -9.10 14.49 -14.06
C LEU A 130 -7.61 14.49 -13.69
N GLU A 131 -6.80 15.33 -14.35
CA GLU A 131 -5.38 15.52 -14.03
C GLU A 131 -5.19 16.04 -12.61
N ASN A 132 -5.99 17.05 -12.22
CA ASN A 132 -5.96 17.58 -10.86
C ASN A 132 -6.34 16.50 -9.84
N GLY A 133 -7.41 15.73 -10.10
CA GLY A 133 -7.82 14.61 -9.24
C GLY A 133 -6.75 13.53 -9.12
N ARG A 134 -6.10 13.17 -10.23
CA ARG A 134 -4.99 12.21 -10.30
C ARG A 134 -3.80 12.69 -9.46
N THR A 135 -3.43 13.95 -9.59
CA THR A 135 -2.33 14.58 -8.85
C THR A 135 -2.61 14.57 -7.35
N HIS A 136 -3.80 14.98 -6.91
CA HIS A 136 -4.18 14.96 -5.50
C HIS A 136 -4.19 13.55 -4.92
N LEU A 137 -4.63 12.55 -5.70
CA LEU A 137 -4.59 11.16 -5.27
C LEU A 137 -3.15 10.67 -5.10
N ALA A 138 -2.25 11.02 -6.03
CA ALA A 138 -0.83 10.68 -5.95
C ALA A 138 -0.15 11.32 -4.72
N GLU A 139 -0.44 12.59 -4.44
CA GLU A 139 0.05 13.30 -3.26
C GLU A 139 -0.45 12.64 -1.96
N THR A 140 -1.72 12.23 -1.93
CA THR A 140 -2.31 11.51 -0.80
C THR A 140 -1.62 10.17 -0.56
N ILE A 141 -1.35 9.40 -1.62
CA ILE A 141 -0.61 8.13 -1.54
C ILE A 141 0.80 8.37 -0.99
N LEU A 142 1.51 9.38 -1.51
CA LEU A 142 2.86 9.71 -1.07
C LEU A 142 2.90 10.14 0.40
N ALA A 143 1.97 11.00 0.81
CA ALA A 143 1.87 11.45 2.21
C ALA A 143 1.57 10.29 3.15
N THR A 144 0.65 9.39 2.75
CA THR A 144 0.30 8.18 3.51
C THR A 144 1.50 7.23 3.65
N SER A 145 2.27 7.04 2.58
CA SER A 145 3.49 6.21 2.60
C SER A 145 4.51 6.77 3.58
N LYS A 146 4.85 8.06 3.48
CA LYS A 146 5.79 8.74 4.39
C LYS A 146 5.36 8.66 5.85
N ASN A 147 4.06 8.83 6.11
CA ASN A 147 3.52 8.73 7.47
C ASN A 147 3.66 7.32 8.03
N THR A 148 3.38 6.30 7.21
CA THR A 148 3.54 4.89 7.61
C THR A 148 5.00 4.56 7.91
N GLU A 149 5.94 5.02 7.08
CA GLU A 149 7.38 4.84 7.31
C GLU A 149 7.83 5.51 8.63
N SER A 150 7.40 6.74 8.88
CA SER A 150 7.70 7.45 10.13
C SER A 150 7.17 6.73 11.36
N ARG A 151 5.95 6.20 11.28
CA ARG A 151 5.35 5.40 12.37
C ARG A 151 6.13 4.11 12.62
N LEU A 152 6.54 3.41 11.56
CA LEU A 152 7.35 2.21 11.69
C LEU A 152 8.70 2.51 12.35
N ALA A 153 9.38 3.60 11.95
CA ALA A 153 10.63 4.03 12.57
C ALA A 153 10.44 4.36 14.05
N SER A 154 9.38 5.07 14.41
CA SER A 154 9.05 5.41 15.79
C SER A 154 8.77 4.17 16.65
N LEU A 155 8.01 3.21 16.12
CA LEU A 155 7.72 1.94 16.80
C LEU A 155 8.99 1.11 16.99
N GLN A 156 9.86 1.04 16.00
CA GLN A 156 11.15 0.35 16.11
C GLN A 156 12.03 0.98 17.19
N ALA A 157 12.10 2.31 17.22
CA ALA A 157 12.86 3.02 18.27
C ALA A 157 12.27 2.76 19.67
N ALA A 158 10.94 2.75 19.81
CA ALA A 158 10.27 2.44 21.07
C ALA A 158 10.55 1.00 21.53
N VAL A 159 10.52 0.02 20.63
CA VAL A 159 10.86 -1.37 20.95
C VAL A 159 12.31 -1.50 21.37
N GLN A 160 13.25 -0.87 20.67
CA GLN A 160 14.66 -0.87 21.03
C GLN A 160 14.89 -0.23 22.41
N LYS A 161 14.23 0.88 22.70
CA LYS A 161 14.29 1.54 24.00
C LYS A 161 13.75 0.65 25.11
N ALA A 162 12.61 0.00 24.91
CA ALA A 162 12.03 -0.94 25.86
C ALA A 162 12.95 -2.16 26.09
N ALA A 163 13.55 -2.71 25.05
CA ALA A 163 14.51 -3.82 25.15
C ALA A 163 15.78 -3.40 25.92
N ALA A 164 16.28 -2.18 25.71
CA ALA A 164 17.43 -1.65 26.44
C ALA A 164 17.13 -1.38 27.93
N GLN A 165 15.88 -1.08 28.27
CA GLN A 165 15.42 -0.87 29.63
C GLN A 165 15.01 -2.15 30.35
N ALA A 166 14.80 -3.26 29.62
CA ALA A 166 14.57 -4.56 30.23
C ALA A 166 15.84 -4.96 31.01
N ALA A 167 15.74 -5.00 32.35
CA ALA A 167 16.85 -5.38 33.20
C ALA A 167 17.40 -6.74 32.75
N PRO A 168 18.73 -6.91 32.73
CA PRO A 168 19.30 -8.20 32.43
C PRO A 168 18.71 -9.24 33.38
N PRO A 169 18.43 -10.48 32.92
CA PRO A 169 17.87 -11.52 33.78
C PRO A 169 18.79 -11.64 34.99
N LYS A 170 18.21 -11.53 36.21
CA LYS A 170 18.97 -11.76 37.44
C LYS A 170 19.57 -13.14 37.32
N THR A 171 20.89 -13.17 37.08
CA THR A 171 21.63 -14.42 37.13
C THR A 171 21.57 -14.86 38.59
N VAL A 172 20.74 -15.86 38.87
CA VAL A 172 20.75 -16.52 40.17
C VAL A 172 22.08 -17.27 40.21
N VAL A 173 23.06 -16.66 40.87
CA VAL A 173 24.29 -17.37 41.25
C VAL A 173 23.86 -18.40 42.26
N VAL A 174 23.68 -19.62 41.84
CA VAL A 174 23.54 -20.77 42.74
C VAL A 174 24.94 -20.95 43.30
N ASP A 175 25.16 -20.43 44.50
CA ASP A 175 26.36 -20.71 45.28
C ASP A 175 26.30 -22.19 45.70
N ASN A 176 26.88 -23.03 44.86
CA ASN A 176 27.16 -24.43 45.25
C ASN A 176 28.31 -24.34 46.25
N GLY A 177 27.93 -24.22 47.53
CA GLY A 177 28.89 -24.32 48.65
C GLY A 177 29.81 -25.52 48.48
N PRO A 178 31.00 -25.52 49.12
CA PRO A 178 32.08 -26.45 48.84
C PRO A 178 31.62 -27.90 48.94
N ALA A 179 31.69 -28.60 47.82
CA ALA A 179 31.42 -30.03 47.72
C ALA A 179 32.37 -30.77 48.69
N LYS A 180 31.83 -31.42 49.72
CA LYS A 180 32.57 -32.38 50.55
C LYS A 180 33.24 -33.41 49.64
N ALA A 181 34.57 -33.40 49.70
CA ALA A 181 35.42 -34.41 49.04
C ALA A 181 35.01 -35.83 49.49
N THR A 182 34.46 -36.61 48.59
CA THR A 182 34.37 -38.05 48.73
C THR A 182 35.35 -38.69 47.77
N VAL A 183 36.18 -39.48 48.39
CA VAL A 183 37.32 -40.22 47.90
C VAL A 183 36.97 -41.20 46.78
N ARG A 184 37.80 -41.22 45.72
CA ARG A 184 38.32 -42.29 44.88
C ARG A 184 37.44 -43.55 44.61
N HIS A 185 37.17 -43.78 43.36
CA HIS A 185 37.57 -45.07 42.75
C HIS A 185 37.94 -44.88 41.27
N LYS A 186 39.20 -45.22 41.00
CA LYS A 186 39.88 -45.31 39.73
C LYS A 186 39.38 -46.57 39.02
N LYS A 187 38.76 -46.48 37.83
CA LYS A 187 38.69 -47.60 36.91
C LYS A 187 38.96 -47.16 35.49
N LYS A 188 39.91 -47.85 34.96
CA LYS A 188 40.72 -47.76 33.79
C LYS A 188 39.92 -48.10 32.52
N ALA A 189 40.20 -47.36 31.45
CA ALA A 189 40.29 -47.73 30.05
C ALA A 189 39.09 -48.35 29.31
N SER A 190 38.67 -47.78 28.22
CA SER A 190 39.08 -48.28 26.89
C SER A 190 38.61 -47.32 25.81
N ALA A 191 39.50 -47.13 24.90
CA ALA A 191 39.45 -46.45 23.63
C ALA A 191 38.51 -47.14 22.64
N THR A 192 38.00 -46.36 21.68
CA THR A 192 37.88 -46.66 20.26
C THR A 192 37.01 -45.58 19.67
N SER A 193 37.54 -44.61 18.97
CA SER A 193 37.83 -44.57 17.54
C SER A 193 36.59 -44.86 16.69
N ASN A 194 36.09 -43.91 15.98
CA ASN A 194 36.14 -43.80 14.54
C ASN A 194 35.12 -42.81 14.03
N ASN A 195 35.59 -41.83 13.36
CA ASN A 195 35.45 -41.56 11.92
C ASN A 195 34.20 -40.87 11.46
N ASN A 196 34.45 -39.63 11.13
CA ASN A 196 34.00 -38.87 9.94
C ASN A 196 34.21 -39.70 8.65
N PRO A 197 33.75 -39.40 7.42
CA PRO A 197 33.21 -38.18 6.89
C PRO A 197 32.12 -38.36 5.77
N SER A 198 31.86 -37.32 5.07
CA SER A 198 31.47 -37.21 3.65
C SER A 198 30.11 -36.56 3.43
N THR A 199 30.08 -35.34 2.94
CA THR A 199 30.20 -34.88 1.53
C THR A 199 29.14 -35.46 0.61
N GLN A 200 28.34 -34.58 0.06
CA GLN A 200 27.98 -34.42 -1.36
C GLN A 200 26.74 -33.52 -1.43
N GLN A 201 26.77 -32.33 -1.91
CA GLN A 201 27.01 -31.83 -3.27
C GLN A 201 25.97 -32.26 -4.29
N SER A 202 25.44 -31.22 -4.92
CA SER A 202 24.79 -31.16 -6.25
C SER A 202 23.28 -31.44 -6.23
N ALA A 203 22.41 -30.65 -6.85
CA ALA A 203 22.46 -30.14 -8.19
C ALA A 203 21.35 -29.12 -8.43
N GLN A 204 21.64 -28.13 -9.17
CA GLN A 204 20.74 -27.28 -9.94
C GLN A 204 20.31 -28.05 -11.20
N PRO A 205 19.12 -27.85 -11.74
CA PRO A 205 19.05 -27.68 -13.18
C PRO A 205 18.30 -26.42 -13.61
N GLN A 206 18.90 -25.88 -14.66
CA GLN A 206 18.43 -24.86 -15.58
C GLN A 206 17.11 -25.21 -16.27
N GLN A 207 16.54 -24.13 -16.72
CA GLN A 207 15.50 -23.87 -17.71
C GLN A 207 15.41 -24.82 -18.92
N PRO A 208 14.33 -24.76 -19.71
CA PRO A 208 14.15 -23.66 -20.68
C PRO A 208 12.94 -22.77 -20.44
#